data_29d2db9c9e54e041261f426924ca7bb2
#
_entry.id   29d2db9c9e54e041261f426924ca7bb2
#
_cell.length_a   1.000
_cell.length_b   1.000
_cell.length_c   1.000
_cell.angle_alpha   90.00
_cell.angle_beta   90.00
_cell.angle_gamma   90.00
#
_symmetry.space_group_name_H-M   'P 1'
#
loop_
_entity.id
_entity.type
_entity.pdbx_description
1 polymer ?
#
loop_
_entity_poly.entity_id
_entity_poly.type
_entity_poly.pdbx_seq_one_letter_code
_entity_poly.pdbx_strand_id
1 'polypeptide(L)'
;MYKRQDITIAAKAGLPDPTANARLRLAIANAKGESMPKDNIDRAIKKAMGGDVDSYEEIRYEGFGPGGVSLIVEVLTDNRNRAAANVRTVFGKNGGNMGDAGSVAFQFDRLGEIVYPASAGSEDKIMEAAIDAGAQDVESDAEGHAVYTAFEDLNEVAEALEGALGPAKSTKLIWKAKIEIAVTPSESPGLMKLIDALEDDDDVQNVWTNANIEE
;
A
#
# COMPACT_ATOMS: atom_id res chain seq x y z
N MET A 1 -9.09 -7.32 8.40
CA MET A 1 -10.33 -6.52 8.53
C MET A 1 -10.41 -5.40 7.51
N TYR A 2 -9.32 -4.74 7.17
CA TYR A 2 -9.19 -3.53 6.33
C TYR A 2 -9.59 -3.71 4.86
N LYS A 3 -9.30 -4.82 4.22
CA LYS A 3 -9.60 -5.06 2.79
C LYS A 3 -11.09 -5.07 2.43
N ARG A 4 -11.99 -5.31 3.40
CA ARG A 4 -13.42 -5.08 3.20
C ARG A 4 -13.74 -3.59 3.11
N GLN A 5 -12.99 -2.74 3.83
CA GLN A 5 -13.16 -1.29 3.79
C GLN A 5 -12.72 -0.74 2.44
N ASP A 6 -11.55 -1.17 1.93
CA ASP A 6 -11.05 -0.78 0.60
C ASP A 6 -12.04 -1.10 -0.51
N ILE A 7 -12.60 -2.33 -0.51
CA ILE A 7 -13.65 -2.72 -1.46
C ILE A 7 -14.88 -1.82 -1.32
N THR A 8 -15.34 -1.57 -0.08
CA THR A 8 -16.52 -0.75 0.18
C THR A 8 -16.32 0.69 -0.32
N ILE A 9 -15.14 1.26 -0.08
CA ILE A 9 -14.80 2.63 -0.50
C ILE A 9 -14.63 2.71 -2.02
N ALA A 10 -13.91 1.77 -2.62
CA ALA A 10 -13.76 1.72 -4.06
C ALA A 10 -15.12 1.60 -4.77
N ALA A 11 -16.03 0.80 -4.23
CA ALA A 11 -17.39 0.65 -4.74
C ALA A 11 -18.24 1.92 -4.53
N LYS A 12 -18.01 2.68 -3.44
CA LYS A 12 -18.72 3.92 -3.12
C LYS A 12 -18.22 5.12 -3.92
N ALA A 13 -16.90 5.19 -4.13
CA ALA A 13 -16.26 6.28 -4.89
C ALA A 13 -16.50 6.20 -6.40
N GLY A 14 -16.99 5.05 -6.90
CA GLY A 14 -17.28 4.83 -8.31
C GLY A 14 -18.52 3.96 -8.51
N LEU A 15 -18.55 3.22 -9.62
CA LEU A 15 -19.63 2.25 -9.85
C LEU A 15 -19.36 0.97 -9.04
N PRO A 16 -20.41 0.30 -8.49
CA PRO A 16 -20.27 -0.96 -7.75
C PRO A 16 -20.07 -2.18 -8.67
N ASP A 17 -19.56 -1.93 -9.86
CA ASP A 17 -19.24 -2.93 -10.89
C ASP A 17 -17.73 -2.92 -11.15
N PRO A 18 -17.01 -4.01 -10.86
CA PRO A 18 -15.55 -4.07 -11.05
C PRO A 18 -15.14 -3.99 -12.54
N THR A 19 -16.04 -4.24 -13.49
CA THR A 19 -15.74 -4.08 -14.92
C THR A 19 -15.67 -2.62 -15.34
N ALA A 20 -16.42 -1.75 -14.67
CA ALA A 20 -16.49 -0.32 -14.93
C ALA A 20 -15.74 0.54 -13.89
N ASN A 21 -15.18 -0.09 -12.84
CA ASN A 21 -14.47 0.59 -11.76
C ASN A 21 -13.10 -0.07 -11.51
N ALA A 22 -12.05 0.52 -12.09
CA ALA A 22 -10.68 0.02 -12.00
C ALA A 22 -10.19 -0.08 -10.55
N ARG A 23 -10.52 0.91 -9.69
CA ARG A 23 -10.16 0.90 -8.26
C ARG A 23 -10.83 -0.27 -7.53
N LEU A 24 -12.11 -0.53 -7.82
CA LEU A 24 -12.83 -1.67 -7.23
C LEU A 24 -12.25 -3.00 -7.71
N ARG A 25 -11.92 -3.11 -8.98
CA ARG A 25 -11.28 -4.30 -9.57
C ARG A 25 -9.97 -4.61 -8.86
N LEU A 26 -9.12 -3.59 -8.65
CA LEU A 26 -7.86 -3.69 -7.93
C LEU A 26 -8.05 -4.13 -6.47
N ALA A 27 -8.95 -3.47 -5.73
CA ALA A 27 -9.25 -3.83 -4.35
C ALA A 27 -9.75 -5.29 -4.21
N ILE A 28 -10.56 -5.76 -5.18
CA ILE A 28 -11.02 -7.15 -5.23
C ILE A 28 -9.85 -8.11 -5.54
N ALA A 29 -8.97 -7.77 -6.47
CA ALA A 29 -7.82 -8.60 -6.81
C ALA A 29 -6.89 -8.77 -5.59
N ASN A 30 -6.57 -7.70 -4.90
CA ASN A 30 -5.75 -7.72 -3.68
C ASN A 30 -6.41 -8.54 -2.55
N ALA A 31 -7.72 -8.37 -2.35
CA ALA A 31 -8.46 -9.16 -1.36
C ALA A 31 -8.47 -10.66 -1.68
N LYS A 32 -8.56 -11.03 -2.96
CA LYS A 32 -8.46 -12.43 -3.42
C LYS A 32 -7.04 -12.98 -3.24
N GLY A 33 -6.01 -12.20 -3.56
CA GLY A 33 -4.60 -12.58 -3.35
C GLY A 33 -4.31 -12.96 -1.89
N GLU A 34 -5.03 -12.35 -0.94
CA GLU A 34 -4.96 -12.67 0.48
C GLU A 34 -6.08 -13.61 0.97
N SER A 35 -6.61 -14.41 0.05
CA SER A 35 -7.58 -15.49 0.36
C SER A 35 -8.90 -15.00 0.98
N MET A 36 -9.36 -13.77 0.69
CA MET A 36 -10.66 -13.31 1.15
C MET A 36 -11.78 -14.08 0.45
N PRO A 37 -12.71 -14.69 1.20
CA PRO A 37 -13.85 -15.40 0.61
C PRO A 37 -14.72 -14.49 -0.26
N LYS A 38 -15.21 -15.01 -1.39
CA LYS A 38 -16.08 -14.29 -2.32
C LYS A 38 -17.29 -13.64 -1.64
N ASP A 39 -17.92 -14.34 -0.69
CA ASP A 39 -19.07 -13.83 0.05
C ASP A 39 -18.75 -12.54 0.85
N ASN A 40 -17.50 -12.41 1.34
CA ASN A 40 -17.07 -11.22 2.05
C ASN A 40 -16.85 -10.05 1.09
N ILE A 41 -16.34 -10.31 -0.12
CA ILE A 41 -16.22 -9.33 -1.20
C ILE A 41 -17.59 -8.81 -1.61
N ASP A 42 -18.53 -9.72 -1.89
CA ASP A 42 -19.90 -9.39 -2.31
C ASP A 42 -20.65 -8.60 -1.22
N ARG A 43 -20.43 -8.93 0.05
CA ARG A 43 -21.00 -8.17 1.18
C ARG A 43 -20.41 -6.75 1.28
N ALA A 44 -19.11 -6.58 1.04
CA ALA A 44 -18.47 -5.28 1.05
C ALA A 44 -19.02 -4.37 -0.06
N ILE A 45 -19.20 -4.91 -1.27
CA ILE A 45 -19.81 -4.17 -2.38
C ILE A 45 -21.26 -3.81 -2.07
N LYS A 46 -22.05 -4.76 -1.56
CA LYS A 46 -23.46 -4.52 -1.16
C LYS A 46 -23.57 -3.46 -0.07
N LYS A 47 -22.67 -3.49 0.91
CA LYS A 47 -22.62 -2.49 1.99
C LYS A 47 -22.40 -1.08 1.43
N ALA A 48 -21.58 -0.93 0.39
CA ALA A 48 -21.36 0.35 -0.28
C ALA A 48 -22.63 0.92 -0.94
N MET A 49 -23.54 0.07 -1.38
CA MET A 49 -24.80 0.45 -2.05
C MET A 49 -25.92 0.82 -1.07
N GLY A 50 -25.82 0.43 0.18
CA GLY A 50 -26.89 0.56 1.19
C GLY A 50 -26.72 1.78 2.08
N GLY A 51 -26.70 2.99 1.59
CA GLY A 51 -26.97 4.29 2.26
C GLY A 51 -26.41 4.63 3.66
N ASP A 52 -25.91 3.67 4.42
CA ASP A 52 -25.57 3.76 5.85
C ASP A 52 -24.07 3.48 6.08
N VAL A 53 -23.22 3.93 5.17
CA VAL A 53 -21.76 3.81 5.33
C VAL A 53 -21.25 5.16 5.81
N ASP A 54 -20.69 5.16 7.02
CA ASP A 54 -19.90 6.25 7.57
C ASP A 54 -18.96 6.80 6.49
N SER A 55 -18.81 8.12 6.41
CA SER A 55 -17.96 8.77 5.42
C SER A 55 -16.50 8.55 5.80
N TYR A 56 -15.90 7.46 5.31
CA TYR A 56 -14.47 7.22 5.48
C TYR A 56 -13.66 8.20 4.66
N GLU A 57 -12.62 8.74 5.28
CA GLU A 57 -11.62 9.62 4.66
C GLU A 57 -10.28 8.90 4.61
N GLU A 58 -9.60 8.98 3.47
CA GLU A 58 -8.20 8.59 3.33
C GLU A 58 -7.31 9.76 3.79
N ILE A 59 -6.46 9.52 4.78
CA ILE A 59 -5.59 10.55 5.35
C ILE A 59 -4.16 10.00 5.39
N ARG A 60 -3.20 10.85 5.04
CA ARG A 60 -1.78 10.54 5.16
C ARG A 60 -1.20 11.33 6.33
N TYR A 61 -0.58 10.63 7.25
CA TYR A 61 0.26 11.23 8.29
C TYR A 61 1.72 10.97 7.99
N GLU A 62 2.57 11.89 8.41
CA GLU A 62 4.00 11.87 8.19
C GLU A 62 4.72 12.01 9.53
N GLY A 63 5.88 11.38 9.67
CA GLY A 63 6.62 11.46 10.91
C GLY A 63 8.02 10.86 10.84
N PHE A 64 8.70 10.92 11.97
CA PHE A 64 10.05 10.42 12.16
C PHE A 64 10.07 9.35 13.25
N GLY A 65 10.78 8.26 12.99
CA GLY A 65 11.02 7.17 13.93
C GLY A 65 12.39 7.21 14.57
N PRO A 66 12.67 6.25 15.47
CA PRO A 66 14.01 6.00 15.98
C PRO A 66 15.04 5.86 14.85
N GLY A 67 16.27 6.35 15.04
CA GLY A 67 17.28 6.38 13.99
C GLY A 67 17.10 7.51 12.97
N GLY A 68 16.13 8.41 13.16
CA GLY A 68 15.85 9.51 12.25
C GLY A 68 15.20 9.11 10.92
N VAL A 69 14.68 7.89 10.85
CA VAL A 69 13.97 7.39 9.66
C VAL A 69 12.65 8.12 9.46
N SER A 70 12.26 8.26 8.21
CA SER A 70 11.01 8.87 7.81
C SER A 70 9.92 7.80 7.67
N LEU A 71 8.70 8.14 8.12
CA LEU A 71 7.54 7.27 8.00
C LEU A 71 6.38 8.01 7.33
N ILE A 72 5.69 7.32 6.44
CA ILE A 72 4.39 7.69 5.90
C ILE A 72 3.37 6.68 6.41
N VAL A 73 2.28 7.16 7.01
CA VAL A 73 1.20 6.34 7.57
C VAL A 73 -0.08 6.66 6.80
N GLU A 74 -0.58 5.71 6.04
CA GLU A 74 -1.86 5.83 5.35
C GLU A 74 -2.98 5.31 6.23
N VAL A 75 -3.98 6.14 6.42
CA VAL A 75 -5.09 5.91 7.34
C VAL A 75 -6.40 6.04 6.61
N LEU A 76 -7.36 5.19 6.98
CA LEU A 76 -8.71 5.17 6.48
C LEU A 76 -9.67 5.20 7.67
N THR A 77 -10.29 6.35 7.90
CA THR A 77 -11.06 6.57 9.13
C THR A 77 -12.38 7.27 8.87
N ASP A 78 -13.37 6.99 9.70
CA ASP A 78 -14.62 7.73 9.81
C ASP A 78 -14.51 8.95 10.76
N ASN A 79 -13.35 9.05 11.48
CA ASN A 79 -13.12 10.10 12.46
C ASN A 79 -11.67 10.60 12.43
N ARG A 80 -11.43 11.65 11.65
CA ARG A 80 -10.12 12.27 11.45
C ARG A 80 -9.42 12.67 12.76
N ASN A 81 -10.19 13.20 13.72
CA ASN A 81 -9.62 13.69 14.98
C ASN A 81 -9.14 12.52 15.86
N ARG A 82 -9.92 11.44 15.90
CA ARG A 82 -9.55 10.21 16.62
C ARG A 82 -8.28 9.62 16.01
N ALA A 83 -8.25 9.40 14.70
CA ALA A 83 -7.09 8.85 14.00
C ALA A 83 -5.83 9.69 14.21
N ALA A 84 -5.93 11.02 14.07
CA ALA A 84 -4.79 11.93 14.31
C ALA A 84 -4.26 11.83 15.74
N ALA A 85 -5.15 11.73 16.74
CA ALA A 85 -4.76 11.60 18.15
C ALA A 85 -4.09 10.24 18.43
N ASN A 86 -4.62 9.16 17.85
CA ASN A 86 -4.07 7.82 17.99
C ASN A 86 -2.67 7.75 17.37
N VAL A 87 -2.52 8.10 16.10
CA VAL A 87 -1.24 8.07 15.39
C VAL A 87 -0.18 8.92 16.12
N ARG A 88 -0.54 10.14 16.55
CA ARG A 88 0.37 10.99 17.33
C ARG A 88 0.80 10.32 18.64
N THR A 89 -0.13 9.67 19.33
CA THR A 89 0.12 8.97 20.59
C THR A 89 1.06 7.77 20.38
N VAL A 90 0.85 7.01 19.30
CA VAL A 90 1.69 5.85 18.96
C VAL A 90 3.11 6.31 18.65
N PHE A 91 3.29 7.34 17.82
CA PHE A 91 4.63 7.92 17.57
C PHE A 91 5.32 8.32 18.87
N GLY A 92 4.65 9.14 19.71
CA GLY A 92 5.26 9.66 20.94
C GLY A 92 5.60 8.58 21.97
N LYS A 93 4.80 7.52 22.07
CA LYS A 93 5.07 6.42 23.02
C LYS A 93 6.21 5.49 22.58
N ASN A 94 6.50 5.44 21.28
CA ASN A 94 7.50 4.52 20.72
C ASN A 94 8.75 5.24 20.20
N GLY A 95 9.08 6.42 20.74
CA GLY A 95 10.32 7.13 20.46
C GLY A 95 10.36 7.87 19.12
N GLY A 96 9.21 8.01 18.47
CA GLY A 96 9.05 8.79 17.24
C GLY A 96 8.36 10.13 17.47
N ASN A 97 8.17 10.88 16.38
CA ASN A 97 7.46 12.14 16.38
C ASN A 97 6.64 12.32 15.11
N MET A 98 5.35 12.59 15.24
CA MET A 98 4.50 12.94 14.10
C MET A 98 4.84 14.35 13.63
N GLY A 99 5.16 14.49 12.35
CA GLY A 99 5.48 15.75 11.69
C GLY A 99 4.26 16.43 11.04
N ASP A 100 4.52 17.55 10.38
CA ASP A 100 3.54 18.24 9.56
C ASP A 100 3.41 17.57 8.18
N ALA A 101 2.31 17.83 7.48
CA ALA A 101 2.13 17.34 6.12
C ALA A 101 3.24 17.90 5.19
N GLY A 102 3.88 17.01 4.43
CA GLY A 102 5.00 17.33 3.54
C GLY A 102 6.38 17.29 4.21
N SER A 103 6.46 16.94 5.52
CA SER A 103 7.75 16.89 6.23
C SER A 103 8.65 15.74 5.77
N VAL A 104 8.11 14.65 5.26
CA VAL A 104 8.90 13.50 4.80
C VAL A 104 8.53 13.01 3.39
N ALA A 105 7.38 13.37 2.86
CA ALA A 105 6.88 12.85 1.57
C ALA A 105 7.83 13.10 0.39
N PHE A 106 8.64 14.17 0.43
CA PHE A 106 9.64 14.48 -0.60
C PHE A 106 10.78 13.44 -0.69
N GLN A 107 10.95 12.62 0.35
CA GLN A 107 11.95 11.54 0.40
C GLN A 107 11.46 10.25 -0.26
N PHE A 108 10.21 10.22 -0.70
CA PHE A 108 9.60 9.05 -1.31
C PHE A 108 9.08 9.40 -2.71
N ASP A 109 9.01 8.38 -3.55
CA ASP A 109 8.26 8.41 -4.80
C ASP A 109 6.95 7.63 -4.62
N ARG A 110 5.86 8.21 -5.12
CA ARG A 110 4.58 7.50 -5.16
C ARG A 110 4.47 6.74 -6.47
N LEU A 111 4.53 5.43 -6.39
CA LEU A 111 4.60 4.53 -7.55
C LEU A 111 3.46 3.50 -7.50
N GLY A 112 3.17 2.92 -8.66
CA GLY A 112 2.48 1.65 -8.75
C GLY A 112 3.48 0.51 -8.62
N GLU A 113 3.14 -0.52 -7.86
CA GLU A 113 3.90 -1.76 -7.72
C GLU A 113 3.04 -2.94 -8.16
N ILE A 114 3.58 -3.77 -9.06
CA ILE A 114 2.95 -4.99 -9.55
C ILE A 114 3.91 -6.13 -9.27
N VAL A 115 3.51 -7.06 -8.40
CA VAL A 115 4.37 -8.16 -7.95
C VAL A 115 3.99 -9.47 -8.64
N TYR A 116 4.99 -10.13 -9.17
CA TYR A 116 4.89 -11.48 -9.75
C TYR A 116 5.74 -12.47 -8.95
N PRO A 117 5.28 -13.74 -8.80
CA PRO A 117 6.13 -14.77 -8.19
C PRO A 117 7.29 -15.13 -9.13
N ALA A 118 8.39 -15.66 -8.59
CA ALA A 118 9.55 -16.11 -9.38
C ALA A 118 9.17 -17.13 -10.48
N SER A 119 8.07 -17.88 -10.29
CA SER A 119 7.55 -18.84 -11.27
C SER A 119 6.90 -18.20 -12.50
N ALA A 120 6.67 -16.88 -12.54
CA ALA A 120 6.04 -16.19 -13.69
C ALA A 120 6.96 -16.16 -14.91
N GLY A 121 8.26 -16.14 -14.70
CA GLY A 121 9.25 -16.17 -15.79
C GLY A 121 10.66 -15.89 -15.29
N SER A 122 11.61 -15.87 -16.23
CA SER A 122 12.96 -15.36 -15.97
C SER A 122 12.95 -13.84 -15.87
N GLU A 123 13.97 -13.28 -15.24
CA GLU A 123 14.19 -11.82 -15.16
C GLU A 123 14.09 -11.16 -16.55
N ASP A 124 14.77 -11.71 -17.59
CA ASP A 124 14.73 -11.19 -18.95
C ASP A 124 13.30 -11.15 -19.53
N LYS A 125 12.50 -12.21 -19.29
CA LYS A 125 11.11 -12.27 -19.75
C LYS A 125 10.25 -11.22 -19.08
N ILE A 126 10.41 -11.03 -17.77
CA ILE A 126 9.67 -10.03 -17.02
C ILE A 126 10.09 -8.63 -17.45
N MET A 127 11.37 -8.38 -17.62
CA MET A 127 11.92 -7.11 -18.09
C MET A 127 11.37 -6.74 -19.47
N GLU A 128 11.36 -7.68 -20.43
CA GLU A 128 10.80 -7.46 -21.76
C GLU A 128 9.31 -7.09 -21.70
N ALA A 129 8.53 -7.86 -20.95
CA ALA A 129 7.10 -7.59 -20.77
C ALA A 129 6.84 -6.23 -20.07
N ALA A 130 7.66 -5.87 -19.10
CA ALA A 130 7.56 -4.61 -18.37
C ALA A 130 7.88 -3.40 -19.27
N ILE A 131 8.90 -3.48 -20.10
CA ILE A 131 9.25 -2.46 -21.09
C ILE A 131 8.10 -2.27 -22.08
N ASP A 132 7.57 -3.36 -22.64
CA ASP A 132 6.47 -3.32 -23.60
C ASP A 132 5.17 -2.76 -22.98
N ALA A 133 4.97 -2.99 -21.68
CA ALA A 133 3.84 -2.45 -20.92
C ALA A 133 4.01 -0.98 -20.50
N GLY A 134 5.20 -0.38 -20.65
CA GLY A 134 5.48 0.99 -20.25
C GLY A 134 5.83 1.17 -18.76
N ALA A 135 6.32 0.13 -18.11
CA ALA A 135 6.82 0.22 -16.73
C ALA A 135 8.08 1.10 -16.64
N GLN A 136 8.34 1.63 -15.45
CA GLN A 136 9.50 2.50 -15.20
C GLN A 136 10.73 1.70 -14.75
N ASP A 137 10.53 0.65 -13.98
CA ASP A 137 11.62 -0.14 -13.40
C ASP A 137 11.14 -1.56 -13.05
N VAL A 138 12.10 -2.48 -12.91
CA VAL A 138 11.88 -3.87 -12.51
C VAL A 138 12.97 -4.29 -11.53
N GLU A 139 12.59 -4.79 -10.38
CA GLU A 139 13.48 -5.45 -9.43
C GLU A 139 13.15 -6.95 -9.37
N SER A 140 14.17 -7.79 -9.45
CA SER A 140 14.02 -9.24 -9.41
C SER A 140 14.93 -9.84 -8.35
N ASP A 141 14.38 -10.78 -7.57
CA ASP A 141 15.12 -11.53 -6.56
C ASP A 141 14.68 -13.01 -6.53
N ALA A 142 15.12 -13.74 -5.51
CA ALA A 142 14.77 -15.15 -5.34
C ALA A 142 13.27 -15.38 -5.02
N GLU A 143 12.57 -14.38 -4.53
CA GLU A 143 11.16 -14.47 -4.13
C GLU A 143 10.22 -14.10 -5.27
N GLY A 144 10.68 -13.28 -6.23
CA GLY A 144 9.88 -12.86 -7.37
C GLY A 144 10.36 -11.60 -8.07
N HIS A 145 9.41 -10.92 -8.66
CA HIS A 145 9.65 -9.72 -9.47
C HIS A 145 8.70 -8.61 -9.05
N ALA A 146 9.23 -7.42 -8.82
CA ALA A 146 8.48 -6.21 -8.58
C ALA A 146 8.62 -5.28 -9.78
N VAL A 147 7.51 -4.96 -10.43
CA VAL A 147 7.45 -4.03 -11.56
C VAL A 147 6.89 -2.70 -11.06
N TYR A 148 7.61 -1.61 -11.30
CA TYR A 148 7.25 -0.28 -10.86
C TYR A 148 6.74 0.58 -12.02
N THR A 149 5.71 1.36 -11.76
CA THR A 149 5.07 2.23 -12.76
C THR A 149 4.89 3.64 -12.20
N ALA A 150 4.64 4.61 -13.07
CA ALA A 150 4.08 5.87 -12.63
C ALA A 150 2.73 5.62 -11.93
N PHE A 151 2.41 6.46 -10.96
CA PHE A 151 1.18 6.37 -10.18
C PHE A 151 -0.07 6.32 -11.07
N GLU A 152 -0.09 7.14 -12.12
CA GLU A 152 -1.21 7.27 -13.04
C GLU A 152 -1.38 6.06 -13.95
N ASP A 153 -0.27 5.37 -14.29
CA ASP A 153 -0.22 4.32 -15.30
C ASP A 153 -0.43 2.91 -14.73
N LEU A 154 -0.55 2.78 -13.40
CA LEU A 154 -0.63 1.49 -12.72
C LEU A 154 -1.67 0.54 -13.32
N ASN A 155 -2.86 1.03 -13.62
CA ASN A 155 -3.95 0.18 -14.13
C ASN A 155 -3.68 -0.28 -15.57
N GLU A 156 -3.15 0.60 -16.42
CA GLU A 156 -2.84 0.30 -17.81
C GLU A 156 -1.71 -0.71 -17.91
N VAL A 157 -0.62 -0.48 -17.17
CA VAL A 157 0.52 -1.39 -17.11
C VAL A 157 0.14 -2.75 -16.51
N ALA A 158 -0.67 -2.76 -15.44
CA ALA A 158 -1.13 -4.01 -14.83
C ALA A 158 -1.99 -4.83 -15.80
N GLU A 159 -2.86 -4.22 -16.60
CA GLU A 159 -3.68 -4.91 -17.61
C GLU A 159 -2.82 -5.47 -18.73
N ALA A 160 -1.84 -4.71 -19.22
CA ALA A 160 -0.90 -5.17 -20.25
C ALA A 160 -0.05 -6.35 -19.76
N LEU A 161 0.48 -6.28 -18.54
CA LEU A 161 1.26 -7.36 -17.94
C LEU A 161 0.41 -8.60 -17.65
N GLU A 162 -0.86 -8.44 -17.22
CA GLU A 162 -1.77 -9.59 -17.03
C GLU A 162 -1.99 -10.34 -18.35
N GLY A 163 -2.10 -9.63 -19.48
CA GLY A 163 -2.19 -10.21 -20.80
C GLY A 163 -0.95 -11.00 -21.23
N ALA A 164 0.24 -10.56 -20.83
CA ALA A 164 1.52 -11.17 -21.22
C ALA A 164 2.00 -12.28 -20.28
N LEU A 165 1.78 -12.11 -18.96
CA LEU A 165 2.36 -12.95 -17.90
C LEU A 165 1.30 -13.70 -17.09
N GLY A 166 0.02 -13.36 -17.25
CA GLY A 166 -1.07 -13.84 -16.38
C GLY A 166 -1.27 -12.95 -15.16
N PRO A 167 -2.11 -13.40 -14.20
CA PRO A 167 -2.48 -12.57 -13.05
C PRO A 167 -1.29 -12.31 -12.11
N ALA A 168 -1.13 -11.06 -11.70
CA ALA A 168 -0.15 -10.66 -10.70
C ALA A 168 -0.52 -11.20 -9.30
N LYS A 169 0.48 -11.40 -8.44
CA LYS A 169 0.32 -11.73 -7.03
C LYS A 169 -0.32 -10.56 -6.26
N SER A 170 0.13 -9.34 -6.54
CA SER A 170 -0.44 -8.12 -5.98
C SER A 170 -0.22 -6.94 -6.92
N THR A 171 -1.13 -5.95 -6.84
CA THR A 171 -1.03 -4.67 -7.54
C THR A 171 -1.48 -3.60 -6.56
N LYS A 172 -0.64 -2.61 -6.26
CA LYS A 172 -0.91 -1.58 -5.26
C LYS A 172 -0.14 -0.29 -5.54
N LEU A 173 -0.60 0.80 -4.94
CA LEU A 173 0.17 2.02 -4.84
C LEU A 173 1.07 1.96 -3.62
N ILE A 174 2.31 2.40 -3.77
CA ILE A 174 3.32 2.40 -2.72
C ILE A 174 3.98 3.77 -2.58
N TRP A 175 4.68 3.96 -1.46
CA TRP A 175 5.66 5.02 -1.25
C TRP A 175 7.04 4.38 -1.17
N LYS A 176 7.78 4.42 -2.29
CA LYS A 176 9.14 3.87 -2.39
C LYS A 176 10.14 4.93 -1.94
N ALA A 177 11.00 4.59 -0.99
CA ALA A 177 12.06 5.49 -0.53
C ALA A 177 13.05 5.79 -1.66
N LYS A 178 13.40 7.09 -1.84
CA LYS A 178 14.44 7.53 -2.78
C LYS A 178 15.83 7.23 -2.26
N ILE A 179 15.99 7.35 -0.95
CA ILE A 179 17.24 7.09 -0.23
C ILE A 179 16.86 6.37 1.05
N GLU A 180 17.50 5.23 1.27
CA GLU A 180 17.35 4.46 2.49
C GLU A 180 18.30 4.95 3.58
N ILE A 181 17.86 4.87 4.83
CA ILE A 181 18.64 5.19 6.02
C ILE A 181 18.96 3.88 6.73
N ALA A 182 20.26 3.57 6.85
CA ALA A 182 20.71 2.40 7.61
C ALA A 182 20.34 2.58 9.10
N VAL A 183 19.63 1.59 9.64
CA VAL A 183 19.22 1.56 11.05
C VAL A 183 20.13 0.65 11.82
N THR A 184 20.73 1.18 12.88
CA THR A 184 21.65 0.39 13.71
C THR A 184 20.89 -0.72 14.47
N PRO A 185 21.57 -1.85 14.83
CA PRO A 185 20.97 -2.93 15.62
C PRO A 185 20.41 -2.47 16.97
N SER A 186 20.88 -1.34 17.51
CA SER A 186 20.37 -0.76 18.77
C SER A 186 19.08 0.04 18.57
N GLU A 187 18.84 0.58 17.39
CA GLU A 187 17.65 1.40 17.05
C GLU A 187 16.53 0.54 16.44
N SER A 188 16.88 -0.54 15.75
CA SER A 188 15.95 -1.43 15.06
C SER A 188 14.79 -1.92 15.95
N PRO A 189 15.00 -2.39 17.19
CA PRO A 189 13.89 -2.84 18.04
C PRO A 189 12.89 -1.72 18.37
N GLY A 190 13.38 -0.50 18.53
CA GLY A 190 12.52 0.67 18.78
C GLY A 190 11.70 1.05 17.55
N LEU A 191 12.31 1.00 16.38
CA LEU A 191 11.64 1.27 15.11
C LEU A 191 10.59 0.20 14.79
N MET A 192 10.94 -1.09 14.91
CA MET A 192 9.98 -2.18 14.68
C MET A 192 8.79 -2.09 15.61
N LYS A 193 9.02 -1.79 16.90
CA LYS A 193 7.93 -1.57 17.84
C LYS A 193 7.02 -0.40 17.45
N LEU A 194 7.57 0.66 16.87
CA LEU A 194 6.78 1.80 16.36
C LEU A 194 5.93 1.35 15.18
N ILE A 195 6.52 0.64 14.20
CA ILE A 195 5.82 0.16 13.01
C ILE A 195 4.69 -0.79 13.42
N ASP A 196 4.98 -1.80 14.23
CA ASP A 196 3.99 -2.76 14.73
C ASP A 196 2.82 -2.05 15.43
N ALA A 197 3.13 -1.08 16.29
CA ALA A 197 2.11 -0.34 17.02
C ALA A 197 1.26 0.60 16.12
N LEU A 198 1.80 1.07 14.99
CA LEU A 198 1.04 1.79 13.99
C LEU A 198 0.15 0.85 13.18
N GLU A 199 0.68 -0.31 12.77
CA GLU A 199 -0.06 -1.32 12.03
C GLU A 199 -1.17 -2.00 12.83
N ASP A 200 -1.04 -2.04 14.15
CA ASP A 200 -2.08 -2.53 15.08
C ASP A 200 -3.28 -1.57 15.23
N ASP A 201 -3.16 -0.30 14.80
CA ASP A 201 -4.29 0.65 14.84
C ASP A 201 -5.31 0.33 13.75
N ASP A 202 -6.56 0.21 14.14
CA ASP A 202 -7.67 -0.20 13.28
C ASP A 202 -7.90 0.73 12.07
N ASP A 203 -7.52 1.98 12.14
CA ASP A 203 -7.66 2.96 11.07
C ASP A 203 -6.44 3.00 10.13
N VAL A 204 -5.29 2.43 10.53
CA VAL A 204 -4.06 2.40 9.70
C VAL A 204 -4.15 1.31 8.63
N GLN A 205 -3.83 1.67 7.40
CA GLN A 205 -3.85 0.76 6.25
C GLN A 205 -2.45 0.30 5.85
N ASN A 206 -1.52 1.24 5.80
CA ASN A 206 -0.14 0.97 5.42
C ASN A 206 0.81 1.88 6.21
N VAL A 207 1.98 1.36 6.52
CA VAL A 207 3.12 2.10 7.05
C VAL A 207 4.29 1.94 6.09
N TRP A 208 4.80 3.06 5.58
CA TRP A 208 5.95 3.10 4.69
C TRP A 208 7.12 3.78 5.41
N THR A 209 8.32 3.25 5.20
CA THR A 209 9.53 3.80 5.83
C THR A 209 10.69 3.81 4.85
N ASN A 210 11.65 4.69 5.06
CA ASN A 210 12.93 4.69 4.37
C ASN A 210 14.03 4.00 5.17
N ALA A 211 13.66 3.20 6.17
CA ALA A 211 14.62 2.42 6.95
C ALA A 211 15.19 1.26 6.13
N ASN A 212 16.50 1.12 6.14
CA ASN A 212 17.20 -0.10 5.76
C ASN A 212 17.67 -0.79 7.05
N ILE A 213 17.01 -1.89 7.40
CA ILE A 213 17.33 -2.68 8.59
C ILE A 213 18.28 -3.78 8.14
N GLU A 214 19.57 -3.61 8.38
CA GLU A 214 20.54 -4.69 8.18
C GLU A 214 20.28 -5.82 9.19
N GLU A 215 20.08 -7.04 8.66
CA GLU A 215 19.94 -8.27 9.47
C GLU A 215 21.26 -8.69 10.12
#